data_6ba3d2bc2a9b921caee326a2db22d836
#
_entry.id   6ba3d2bc2a9b921caee326a2db22d836
#
_cell.length_a   1.000
_cell.length_b   1.000
_cell.length_c   1.000
_cell.angle_alpha   90.00
_cell.angle_beta   90.00
_cell.angle_gamma   90.00
#
_symmetry.space_group_name_H-M   'P 1'
#
loop_
_entity.id
_entity.type
_entity.pdbx_description
1 polymer ?
#
loop_
_entity_poly.entity_id
_entity_poly.type
_entity_poly.pdbx_seq_one_letter_code
_entity_poly.pdbx_strand_id
1 'polypeptide(L)'
;MVLGIDIGGTNTEFAVVDSTKGIVHIDKIKTKSHNSFLNYIENFTDMVKDLTKKFNISSIGIGAPNFDSESNTFCPVNFNWSDVSPFNLEQHLEYEVSIPSSVVNDANAVALAENRYGIGRNVNSFIIITIGTGLGAGIVINNHLFDGSYGYAGEFGHTKLEGIDRTCNCGGIGCLETVVSANGIKRTIAKKLKLNSSEEAPDVRSIFEKAKKGDVIYKETLEYTFQVLGKKLSDLIHILTPEAIVFCGNISKSLDTYMPLIKRECERNLLNNMRGKTNYKVSDLLDQKMNLLGPASLAFNKKLDFA
;
A
#
# COMPACT_ATOMS: atom_id res chain seq x y z
N MET A 1 -9.78 -5.04 23.06
CA MET A 1 -9.52 -5.39 21.65
C MET A 1 -9.70 -4.17 20.77
N VAL A 2 -9.15 -4.18 19.57
CA VAL A 2 -9.38 -3.11 18.58
C VAL A 2 -10.03 -3.68 17.32
N LEU A 3 -10.68 -2.83 16.54
CA LEU A 3 -11.22 -3.18 15.24
C LEU A 3 -10.35 -2.55 14.15
N GLY A 4 -9.74 -3.39 13.30
CA GLY A 4 -9.05 -2.97 12.09
C GLY A 4 -9.95 -3.17 10.88
N ILE A 5 -10.09 -2.16 10.04
CA ILE A 5 -10.95 -2.18 8.85
C ILE A 5 -10.10 -1.81 7.64
N ASP A 6 -10.20 -2.60 6.57
CA ASP A 6 -9.57 -2.31 5.27
C ASP A 6 -10.66 -2.10 4.22
N ILE A 7 -10.76 -0.88 3.69
CA ILE A 7 -11.72 -0.52 2.65
C ILE A 7 -11.08 -0.78 1.28
N GLY A 8 -11.26 -1.98 0.76
CA GLY A 8 -10.77 -2.35 -0.57
C GLY A 8 -11.81 -2.13 -1.68
N GLY A 9 -11.35 -2.05 -2.92
CA GLY A 9 -12.21 -1.81 -4.09
C GLY A 9 -13.23 -2.90 -4.39
N THR A 10 -13.05 -4.13 -3.89
CA THR A 10 -13.97 -5.26 -4.10
C THR A 10 -14.68 -5.66 -2.81
N ASN A 11 -13.96 -5.75 -1.73
CA ASN A 11 -14.46 -6.10 -0.41
C ASN A 11 -13.91 -5.10 0.60
N THR A 12 -14.72 -4.82 1.64
CA THR A 12 -14.27 -4.21 2.88
C THR A 12 -14.13 -5.33 3.89
N GLU A 13 -12.94 -5.49 4.46
CA GLU A 13 -12.63 -6.52 5.45
C GLU A 13 -12.53 -5.91 6.86
N PHE A 14 -12.98 -6.65 7.86
CA PHE A 14 -13.00 -6.25 9.27
C PHE A 14 -12.25 -7.30 10.09
N ALA A 15 -11.36 -6.88 10.97
CA ALA A 15 -10.67 -7.78 11.89
C ALA A 15 -10.76 -7.27 13.33
N VAL A 16 -11.23 -8.12 14.22
CA VAL A 16 -11.09 -7.89 15.65
C VAL A 16 -9.72 -8.41 16.08
N VAL A 17 -8.92 -7.54 16.67
CA VAL A 17 -7.52 -7.84 17.02
C VAL A 17 -7.33 -7.66 18.52
N ASP A 18 -6.83 -8.70 19.15
CA ASP A 18 -6.36 -8.70 20.54
C ASP A 18 -4.85 -8.43 20.59
N SER A 19 -4.41 -7.64 21.58
CA SER A 19 -2.99 -7.25 21.68
C SER A 19 -2.03 -8.41 21.89
N THR A 20 -2.52 -9.53 22.42
CA THR A 20 -1.71 -10.72 22.77
C THR A 20 -1.97 -11.90 21.85
N LYS A 21 -3.22 -12.08 21.41
CA LYS A 21 -3.65 -13.23 20.60
C LYS A 21 -3.61 -12.95 19.09
N GLY A 22 -3.43 -11.69 18.68
CA GLY A 22 -3.50 -11.29 17.27
C GLY A 22 -4.96 -11.23 16.77
N ILE A 23 -5.18 -11.55 15.50
CA ILE A 23 -6.53 -11.55 14.90
C ILE A 23 -7.37 -12.68 15.53
N VAL A 24 -8.48 -12.31 16.15
CA VAL A 24 -9.41 -13.26 16.81
C VAL A 24 -10.70 -13.46 16.02
N HIS A 25 -11.04 -12.53 15.12
CA HIS A 25 -12.23 -12.64 14.28
C HIS A 25 -12.05 -11.85 12.98
N ILE A 26 -12.61 -12.34 11.88
CA ILE A 26 -12.63 -11.64 10.58
C ILE A 26 -14.02 -11.75 9.99
N ASP A 27 -14.52 -10.61 9.50
CA ASP A 27 -15.71 -10.51 8.68
C ASP A 27 -15.45 -9.68 7.42
N LYS A 28 -16.39 -9.69 6.48
CA LYS A 28 -16.29 -8.89 5.26
C LYS A 28 -17.66 -8.55 4.67
N ILE A 29 -17.74 -7.40 4.03
CA ILE A 29 -18.84 -7.02 3.14
C ILE A 29 -18.30 -6.77 1.73
N LYS A 30 -19.15 -6.89 0.71
CA LYS A 30 -18.78 -6.54 -0.66
C LYS A 30 -18.88 -5.04 -0.86
N THR A 31 -17.78 -4.37 -1.18
CA THR A 31 -17.76 -2.93 -1.43
C THR A 31 -18.58 -2.58 -2.68
N LYS A 32 -18.38 -3.31 -3.79
CA LYS A 32 -18.99 -3.00 -5.09
C LYS A 32 -20.43 -3.53 -5.30
N SER A 33 -21.02 -4.22 -4.33
CA SER A 33 -22.39 -4.73 -4.49
C SER A 33 -23.48 -3.70 -4.19
N HIS A 34 -23.09 -2.52 -3.75
CA HIS A 34 -23.99 -1.42 -3.41
C HIS A 34 -24.20 -0.50 -4.60
N ASN A 35 -25.45 -0.08 -4.80
CA ASN A 35 -25.81 0.83 -5.91
C ASN A 35 -25.45 2.29 -5.61
N SER A 36 -25.23 2.62 -4.33
CA SER A 36 -24.88 3.97 -3.89
C SER A 36 -23.92 3.93 -2.72
N PHE A 37 -23.24 5.04 -2.50
CA PHE A 37 -22.37 5.24 -1.34
C PHE A 37 -23.15 5.18 -0.01
N LEU A 38 -24.36 5.74 0.02
CA LEU A 38 -25.21 5.71 1.21
C LEU A 38 -25.53 4.26 1.63
N ASN A 39 -25.97 3.41 0.71
CA ASN A 39 -26.24 2.00 1.02
C ASN A 39 -24.99 1.25 1.50
N TYR A 40 -23.82 1.60 0.97
CA TYR A 40 -22.56 1.05 1.46
C TYR A 40 -22.28 1.47 2.90
N ILE A 41 -22.42 2.76 3.22
CA ILE A 41 -22.16 3.30 4.57
C ILE A 41 -23.14 2.72 5.60
N GLU A 42 -24.41 2.51 5.25
CA GLU A 42 -25.38 1.85 6.11
C GLU A 42 -24.92 0.42 6.46
N ASN A 43 -24.60 -0.40 5.46
CA ASN A 43 -24.11 -1.77 5.68
C ASN A 43 -22.76 -1.82 6.42
N PHE A 44 -21.87 -0.87 6.13
CA PHE A 44 -20.59 -0.73 6.82
C PHE A 44 -20.82 -0.44 8.31
N THR A 45 -21.73 0.49 8.62
CA THR A 45 -22.06 0.89 9.98
C THR A 45 -22.74 -0.24 10.75
N ASP A 46 -23.67 -0.97 10.12
CA ASP A 46 -24.33 -2.11 10.74
C ASP A 46 -23.33 -3.23 11.09
N MET A 47 -22.37 -3.51 10.20
CA MET A 47 -21.29 -4.46 10.49
C MET A 47 -20.45 -4.01 11.68
N VAL A 48 -20.09 -2.73 11.76
CA VAL A 48 -19.34 -2.19 12.90
C VAL A 48 -20.16 -2.32 14.18
N LYS A 49 -21.44 -1.94 14.16
CA LYS A 49 -22.35 -2.09 15.32
C LYS A 49 -22.47 -3.53 15.80
N ASP A 50 -22.57 -4.48 14.89
CA ASP A 50 -22.65 -5.90 15.24
C ASP A 50 -21.36 -6.43 15.86
N LEU A 51 -20.20 -6.02 15.35
CA LEU A 51 -18.92 -6.39 15.92
C LEU A 51 -18.68 -5.75 17.31
N THR A 52 -19.11 -4.50 17.50
CA THR A 52 -18.97 -3.81 18.80
C THR A 52 -19.92 -4.38 19.86
N LYS A 53 -21.06 -4.97 19.48
CA LYS A 53 -21.94 -5.72 20.40
C LYS A 53 -21.34 -7.06 20.82
N LYS A 54 -20.63 -7.75 19.89
CA LYS A 54 -20.07 -9.08 20.11
C LYS A 54 -18.74 -9.04 20.88
N PHE A 55 -17.97 -7.98 20.67
CA PHE A 55 -16.60 -7.86 21.19
C PHE A 55 -16.42 -6.52 21.93
N ASN A 56 -15.63 -6.55 23.00
CA ASN A 56 -15.28 -5.34 23.74
C ASN A 56 -14.18 -4.55 22.97
N ILE A 57 -14.62 -3.73 22.02
CA ILE A 57 -13.76 -2.92 21.14
C ILE A 57 -13.54 -1.55 21.79
N SER A 58 -12.28 -1.16 21.97
CA SER A 58 -11.89 0.11 22.60
C SER A 58 -11.57 1.21 21.60
N SER A 59 -11.19 0.84 20.37
CA SER A 59 -10.87 1.79 19.29
C SER A 59 -10.96 1.12 17.92
N ILE A 60 -11.13 1.94 16.87
CA ILE A 60 -11.29 1.51 15.48
C ILE A 60 -10.20 2.18 14.65
N GLY A 61 -9.48 1.39 13.84
CA GLY A 61 -8.57 1.91 12.83
C GLY A 61 -9.05 1.50 11.44
N ILE A 62 -8.94 2.40 10.48
CA ILE A 62 -9.44 2.23 9.12
C ILE A 62 -8.32 2.52 8.13
N GLY A 63 -8.04 1.57 7.23
CA GLY A 63 -7.25 1.80 6.03
C GLY A 63 -8.19 2.10 4.86
N ALA A 64 -8.05 3.27 4.25
CA ALA A 64 -8.93 3.68 3.17
C ALA A 64 -8.13 4.26 1.99
N PRO A 65 -8.42 3.86 0.73
CA PRO A 65 -7.85 4.51 -0.43
C PRO A 65 -8.45 5.91 -0.59
N ASN A 66 -7.72 6.83 -1.21
CA ASN A 66 -8.17 8.21 -1.42
C ASN A 66 -8.61 8.93 -0.13
N PHE A 67 -7.98 8.63 0.99
CA PHE A 67 -8.15 9.36 2.22
C PHE A 67 -7.31 10.65 2.18
N ASP A 68 -7.98 11.76 2.41
CA ASP A 68 -7.36 13.08 2.54
C ASP A 68 -7.25 13.42 4.03
N SER A 69 -6.03 13.45 4.55
CA SER A 69 -5.77 13.71 5.96
C SER A 69 -5.92 15.19 6.33
N GLU A 70 -5.81 16.13 5.38
CA GLU A 70 -6.00 17.55 5.64
C GLU A 70 -7.46 17.87 5.95
N SER A 71 -8.38 17.35 5.11
CA SER A 71 -9.82 17.51 5.32
C SER A 71 -10.42 16.43 6.22
N ASN A 72 -9.66 15.41 6.59
CA ASN A 72 -10.11 14.21 7.30
C ASN A 72 -11.29 13.53 6.60
N THR A 73 -11.21 13.40 5.26
CA THR A 73 -12.28 12.82 4.47
C THR A 73 -11.85 11.67 3.60
N PHE A 74 -12.71 10.70 3.49
CA PHE A 74 -12.64 9.61 2.53
C PHE A 74 -13.46 9.98 1.29
N CYS A 75 -12.85 9.93 0.11
CA CYS A 75 -13.53 10.21 -1.15
C CYS A 75 -13.48 8.98 -2.08
N PRO A 76 -14.53 8.16 -2.14
CA PRO A 76 -14.52 6.88 -2.83
C PRO A 76 -14.74 6.98 -4.36
N VAL A 77 -14.06 7.90 -5.04
CA VAL A 77 -14.21 8.17 -6.49
C VAL A 77 -13.95 6.95 -7.39
N ASN A 78 -13.19 5.97 -6.92
CA ASN A 78 -12.82 4.79 -7.70
C ASN A 78 -13.83 3.63 -7.57
N PHE A 79 -14.94 3.82 -6.85
CA PHE A 79 -15.91 2.74 -6.56
C PHE A 79 -17.10 2.73 -7.50
N ASN A 80 -17.20 3.70 -8.44
CA ASN A 80 -18.28 3.84 -9.42
C ASN A 80 -19.68 4.04 -8.80
N TRP A 81 -19.77 4.66 -7.64
CA TRP A 81 -21.04 5.10 -7.06
C TRP A 81 -21.44 6.47 -7.63
N SER A 82 -22.73 6.69 -7.78
CA SER A 82 -23.27 7.93 -8.39
C SER A 82 -23.36 9.11 -7.42
N ASP A 83 -23.34 8.84 -6.12
CA ASP A 83 -23.59 9.80 -5.03
C ASP A 83 -22.33 10.05 -4.18
N VAL A 84 -21.17 9.99 -4.80
CA VAL A 84 -19.88 10.17 -4.12
C VAL A 84 -19.67 11.63 -3.71
N SER A 85 -19.45 11.84 -2.42
CA SER A 85 -18.98 13.09 -1.84
C SER A 85 -17.92 12.81 -0.76
N PRO A 86 -17.05 13.76 -0.44
CA PRO A 86 -16.13 13.62 0.69
C PRO A 86 -16.90 13.31 1.97
N PHE A 87 -16.47 12.28 2.71
CA PHE A 87 -17.16 11.76 3.86
C PHE A 87 -16.20 11.54 5.04
N ASN A 88 -16.54 12.08 6.20
CA ASN A 88 -15.74 11.90 7.42
C ASN A 88 -16.13 10.61 8.13
N LEU A 89 -15.36 9.53 7.87
CA LEU A 89 -15.59 8.22 8.48
C LEU A 89 -15.38 8.21 10.00
N GLU A 90 -14.42 8.98 10.49
CA GLU A 90 -14.13 9.05 11.94
C GLU A 90 -15.31 9.67 12.69
N GLN A 91 -15.75 10.84 12.28
CA GLN A 91 -16.88 11.53 12.90
C GLN A 91 -18.17 10.69 12.82
N HIS A 92 -18.40 10.04 11.67
CA HIS A 92 -19.55 9.16 11.48
C HIS A 92 -19.56 7.99 12.48
N LEU A 93 -18.44 7.28 12.60
CA LEU A 93 -18.36 6.13 13.52
C LEU A 93 -18.37 6.55 14.98
N GLU A 94 -17.72 7.67 15.33
CA GLU A 94 -17.80 8.21 16.70
C GLU A 94 -19.23 8.54 17.09
N TYR A 95 -20.02 9.08 16.16
CA TYR A 95 -21.44 9.34 16.37
C TYR A 95 -22.26 8.05 16.52
N GLU A 96 -22.04 7.07 15.64
CA GLU A 96 -22.86 5.85 15.52
C GLU A 96 -22.58 4.81 16.61
N VAL A 97 -21.33 4.68 17.05
CA VAL A 97 -20.90 3.63 18.00
C VAL A 97 -20.21 4.18 19.25
N SER A 98 -19.95 5.49 19.34
CA SER A 98 -19.27 6.15 20.47
C SER A 98 -17.90 5.55 20.79
N ILE A 99 -17.19 5.05 19.76
CA ILE A 99 -15.86 4.46 19.86
C ILE A 99 -14.88 5.33 19.07
N PRO A 100 -13.75 5.72 19.67
CA PRO A 100 -12.73 6.50 18.99
C PRO A 100 -12.25 5.81 17.72
N SER A 101 -12.30 6.51 16.59
CA SER A 101 -11.92 6.01 15.28
C SER A 101 -10.76 6.83 14.69
N SER A 102 -9.96 6.22 13.83
CA SER A 102 -8.91 6.89 13.08
C SER A 102 -8.76 6.27 11.69
N VAL A 103 -8.51 7.11 10.68
CA VAL A 103 -8.36 6.68 9.28
C VAL A 103 -6.95 6.96 8.81
N VAL A 104 -6.44 6.11 7.93
CA VAL A 104 -5.13 6.26 7.28
C VAL A 104 -5.19 5.74 5.85
N ASN A 105 -4.30 6.24 4.98
CA ASN A 105 -4.12 5.70 3.64
C ASN A 105 -3.68 4.23 3.68
N ASP A 106 -4.03 3.44 2.66
CA ASP A 106 -3.74 2.00 2.57
C ASP A 106 -2.23 1.67 2.62
N ALA A 107 -1.37 2.44 1.96
CA ALA A 107 0.08 2.25 2.02
C ALA A 107 0.65 2.56 3.43
N ASN A 108 0.15 3.62 4.07
CA ASN A 108 0.50 3.97 5.43
C ASN A 108 0.00 2.91 6.44
N ALA A 109 -1.18 2.31 6.20
CA ALA A 109 -1.66 1.18 6.99
C ALA A 109 -0.66 0.01 6.94
N VAL A 110 -0.15 -0.33 5.76
CA VAL A 110 0.88 -1.38 5.61
C VAL A 110 2.15 -1.03 6.39
N ALA A 111 2.58 0.24 6.36
CA ALA A 111 3.74 0.69 7.13
C ALA A 111 3.54 0.54 8.65
N LEU A 112 2.35 0.83 9.15
CA LEU A 112 1.99 0.62 10.56
C LEU A 112 1.98 -0.87 10.95
N ALA A 113 1.53 -1.77 10.06
CA ALA A 113 1.64 -3.21 10.29
C ALA A 113 3.10 -3.65 10.44
N GLU A 114 3.96 -3.22 9.53
CA GLU A 114 5.40 -3.52 9.58
C GLU A 114 6.08 -2.90 10.80
N ASN A 115 5.68 -1.70 11.20
CA ASN A 115 6.22 -1.06 12.40
C ASN A 115 5.92 -1.85 13.66
N ARG A 116 4.70 -2.38 13.77
CA ARG A 116 4.27 -3.09 14.99
C ARG A 116 4.60 -4.57 14.99
N TYR A 117 4.45 -5.26 13.87
CA TYR A 117 4.51 -6.72 13.79
C TYR A 117 5.69 -7.25 12.97
N GLY A 118 6.28 -6.42 12.10
CA GLY A 118 7.33 -6.79 11.16
C GLY A 118 8.70 -6.23 11.48
N ILE A 119 9.29 -5.60 10.47
CA ILE A 119 10.67 -5.09 10.49
C ILE A 119 10.90 -4.02 11.56
N GLY A 120 9.89 -3.21 11.88
CA GLY A 120 9.96 -2.15 12.88
C GLY A 120 10.33 -2.62 14.30
N ARG A 121 10.26 -3.93 14.57
CA ARG A 121 10.78 -4.52 15.81
C ARG A 121 12.31 -4.51 15.88
N ASN A 122 13.00 -4.33 14.77
CA ASN A 122 14.44 -4.46 14.64
C ASN A 122 15.13 -3.19 14.12
N VAL A 123 14.37 -2.25 13.54
CA VAL A 123 14.87 -0.99 12.98
C VAL A 123 13.88 0.14 13.29
N ASN A 124 14.41 1.36 13.43
CA ASN A 124 13.60 2.52 13.80
C ASN A 124 13.11 3.32 12.59
N SER A 125 13.83 3.25 11.47
CA SER A 125 13.52 4.04 10.28
C SER A 125 13.58 3.16 9.03
N PHE A 126 12.46 3.03 8.33
CA PHE A 126 12.37 2.19 7.14
C PHE A 126 11.30 2.73 6.18
N ILE A 127 11.38 2.27 4.94
CA ILE A 127 10.40 2.59 3.90
C ILE A 127 9.77 1.30 3.41
N ILE A 128 8.44 1.27 3.36
CA ILE A 128 7.68 0.22 2.70
C ILE A 128 7.46 0.62 1.25
N ILE A 129 7.65 -0.34 0.34
CA ILE A 129 7.30 -0.21 -1.07
C ILE A 129 6.25 -1.25 -1.40
N THR A 130 5.03 -0.82 -1.63
CA THR A 130 3.92 -1.70 -2.01
C THR A 130 3.85 -1.82 -3.54
N ILE A 131 4.08 -3.03 -4.08
CA ILE A 131 4.03 -3.29 -5.52
C ILE A 131 2.87 -4.23 -5.81
N GLY A 132 1.78 -3.64 -6.32
CA GLY A 132 0.54 -4.33 -6.66
C GLY A 132 0.00 -3.86 -8.00
N THR A 133 -1.31 -3.59 -8.07
CA THR A 133 -1.96 -2.92 -9.21
C THR A 133 -1.33 -1.57 -9.49
N GLY A 134 -1.00 -0.82 -8.43
CA GLY A 134 -0.24 0.42 -8.40
C GLY A 134 1.10 0.26 -7.68
N LEU A 135 1.73 1.40 -7.38
CA LEU A 135 2.98 1.52 -6.64
C LEU A 135 2.82 2.57 -5.55
N GLY A 136 2.88 2.16 -4.30
CA GLY A 136 2.83 3.06 -3.15
C GLY A 136 4.08 2.96 -2.28
N ALA A 137 4.24 3.89 -1.36
CA ALA A 137 5.22 3.80 -0.29
C ALA A 137 4.63 4.29 1.03
N GLY A 138 5.10 3.71 2.14
CA GLY A 138 4.85 4.22 3.49
C GLY A 138 6.19 4.46 4.17
N ILE A 139 6.31 5.53 4.91
CA ILE A 139 7.57 5.99 5.48
C ILE A 139 7.46 5.96 7.01
N VAL A 140 8.41 5.31 7.66
CA VAL A 140 8.53 5.30 9.13
C VAL A 140 9.89 5.90 9.49
N ILE A 141 9.88 6.90 10.36
CA ILE A 141 11.08 7.59 10.86
C ILE A 141 11.04 7.57 12.38
N ASN A 142 12.10 7.05 13.02
CA ASN A 142 12.19 6.94 14.48
C ASN A 142 10.96 6.25 15.11
N ASN A 143 10.48 5.17 14.49
CA ASN A 143 9.28 4.40 14.87
C ASN A 143 7.94 5.14 14.70
N HIS A 144 7.92 6.32 14.08
CA HIS A 144 6.70 7.05 13.80
C HIS A 144 6.40 7.04 12.30
N LEU A 145 5.13 6.90 11.95
CA LEU A 145 4.69 7.08 10.58
C LEU A 145 4.95 8.55 10.17
N PHE A 146 5.60 8.73 9.04
CA PHE A 146 5.80 10.04 8.44
C PHE A 146 4.85 10.20 7.27
N ASP A 147 3.80 10.96 7.45
CA ASP A 147 2.76 11.24 6.44
C ASP A 147 2.89 12.64 5.82
N GLY A 148 3.83 13.46 6.32
CA GLY A 148 4.02 14.83 5.86
C GLY A 148 2.96 15.80 6.39
N SER A 149 3.11 17.08 6.07
CA SER A 149 2.22 18.14 6.58
C SER A 149 0.78 18.03 6.08
N TYR A 150 0.55 17.34 4.96
CA TYR A 150 -0.77 17.21 4.31
C TYR A 150 -1.21 15.75 4.13
N GLY A 151 -0.49 14.77 4.72
CA GLY A 151 -0.81 13.36 4.61
C GLY A 151 -0.45 12.68 3.29
N TYR A 152 0.31 13.34 2.44
CA TYR A 152 0.69 12.81 1.11
C TYR A 152 2.15 12.35 1.03
N ALA A 153 2.86 12.24 2.14
CA ALA A 153 4.21 11.66 2.10
C ALA A 153 4.13 10.18 1.65
N GLY A 154 5.09 9.76 0.83
CA GLY A 154 5.08 8.40 0.31
C GLY A 154 4.43 8.25 -1.07
N GLU A 155 4.04 9.33 -1.74
CA GLU A 155 3.52 9.30 -3.12
C GLU A 155 4.63 8.96 -4.15
N PHE A 156 5.47 7.98 -3.81
CA PHE A 156 6.63 7.54 -4.58
C PHE A 156 6.28 7.09 -6.00
N GLY A 157 5.14 6.43 -6.16
CA GLY A 157 4.65 5.97 -7.45
C GLY A 157 4.39 7.10 -8.44
N HIS A 158 4.18 8.33 -7.96
CA HIS A 158 3.90 9.50 -8.80
C HIS A 158 5.13 10.37 -9.08
N THR A 159 6.30 9.99 -8.57
CA THR A 159 7.58 10.62 -8.97
C THR A 159 7.85 10.38 -10.45
N LYS A 160 8.46 11.37 -11.12
CA LYS A 160 8.59 11.34 -12.58
C LYS A 160 9.82 10.55 -13.05
N LEU A 161 9.65 9.87 -14.17
CA LEU A 161 10.69 9.23 -14.95
C LEU A 161 10.97 10.05 -16.21
N GLU A 162 12.23 10.37 -16.43
CA GLU A 162 12.67 11.05 -17.64
C GLU A 162 12.47 10.16 -18.88
N GLY A 163 11.98 10.72 -19.97
CA GLY A 163 11.77 10.03 -21.25
C GLY A 163 10.59 9.03 -21.25
N ILE A 164 9.74 9.03 -20.24
CA ILE A 164 8.52 8.23 -20.18
C ILE A 164 7.31 9.14 -20.41
N ASP A 165 6.59 8.90 -21.50
CA ASP A 165 5.40 9.64 -21.95
C ASP A 165 4.07 8.95 -21.60
N ARG A 166 4.09 7.98 -20.68
CA ARG A 166 2.91 7.19 -20.29
C ARG A 166 2.00 8.02 -19.37
N THR A 167 0.75 8.12 -19.73
CA THR A 167 -0.29 8.72 -18.87
C THR A 167 -0.52 7.83 -17.64
N CYS A 168 -0.55 8.41 -16.46
CA CYS A 168 -0.90 7.77 -15.20
C CYS A 168 -2.37 8.02 -14.86
N ASN A 169 -2.96 7.14 -14.05
CA ASN A 169 -4.35 7.31 -13.58
C ASN A 169 -4.54 8.57 -12.69
N CYS A 170 -3.46 9.12 -12.13
CA CYS A 170 -3.50 10.41 -11.42
C CYS A 170 -3.62 11.62 -12.34
N GLY A 171 -3.72 11.43 -13.68
CA GLY A 171 -3.72 12.50 -14.69
C GLY A 171 -2.33 12.99 -15.10
N GLY A 172 -1.28 12.63 -14.38
CA GLY A 172 0.09 13.01 -14.70
C GLY A 172 0.72 12.13 -15.79
N ILE A 173 1.82 12.59 -16.38
CA ILE A 173 2.61 11.84 -17.37
C ILE A 173 3.94 11.42 -16.74
N GLY A 174 4.42 10.22 -17.10
CA GLY A 174 5.75 9.72 -16.73
C GLY A 174 5.91 9.31 -15.27
N CYS A 175 4.82 9.01 -14.55
CA CYS A 175 4.89 8.53 -13.18
C CYS A 175 5.59 7.16 -13.11
N LEU A 176 6.39 6.94 -12.07
CA LEU A 176 7.12 5.69 -11.81
C LEU A 176 6.19 4.47 -11.83
N GLU A 177 4.99 4.59 -11.28
CA GLU A 177 3.96 3.56 -11.28
C GLU A 177 3.62 3.05 -12.69
N THR A 178 3.70 3.90 -13.71
CA THR A 178 3.42 3.49 -15.11
C THR A 178 4.45 2.51 -15.67
N VAL A 179 5.53 2.25 -14.94
CA VAL A 179 6.56 1.27 -15.25
C VAL A 179 6.66 0.21 -14.16
N VAL A 180 6.64 0.62 -12.87
CA VAL A 180 6.87 -0.25 -11.71
C VAL A 180 5.55 -0.53 -11.00
N SER A 181 4.69 -1.27 -11.63
CA SER A 181 3.45 -1.81 -11.06
C SER A 181 2.95 -2.95 -11.96
N ALA A 182 1.91 -3.67 -11.55
CA ALA A 182 1.29 -4.69 -12.41
C ALA A 182 0.86 -4.09 -13.76
N ASN A 183 0.20 -2.95 -13.73
CA ASN A 183 -0.22 -2.24 -14.93
C ASN A 183 0.99 -1.73 -15.74
N GLY A 184 2.03 -1.25 -15.07
CA GLY A 184 3.26 -0.78 -15.70
C GLY A 184 4.01 -1.91 -16.42
N ILE A 185 4.12 -3.08 -15.80
CA ILE A 185 4.70 -4.29 -16.39
C ILE A 185 3.89 -4.71 -17.63
N LYS A 186 2.55 -4.76 -17.54
CA LYS A 186 1.67 -5.08 -18.66
C LYS A 186 1.83 -4.09 -19.82
N ARG A 187 1.93 -2.79 -19.55
CA ARG A 187 2.21 -1.76 -20.58
C ARG A 187 3.57 -1.98 -21.24
N THR A 188 4.58 -2.35 -20.47
CA THR A 188 5.94 -2.57 -21.00
C THR A 188 5.99 -3.80 -21.90
N ILE A 189 5.40 -4.93 -21.49
CA ILE A 189 5.37 -6.15 -22.30
C ILE A 189 4.50 -5.99 -23.55
N ALA A 190 3.34 -5.30 -23.45
CA ALA A 190 2.48 -5.03 -24.59
C ALA A 190 3.23 -4.27 -25.69
N LYS A 191 4.00 -3.21 -25.31
CA LYS A 191 4.84 -2.47 -26.26
C LYS A 191 5.88 -3.36 -26.93
N LYS A 192 6.56 -4.24 -26.18
CA LYS A 192 7.58 -5.16 -26.71
C LYS A 192 6.96 -6.22 -27.64
N LEU A 193 5.76 -6.73 -27.33
CA LEU A 193 5.03 -7.70 -28.13
C LEU A 193 4.24 -7.05 -29.28
N LYS A 194 4.25 -5.72 -29.40
CA LYS A 194 3.50 -4.94 -30.40
C LYS A 194 1.98 -5.20 -30.32
N LEU A 195 1.43 -5.35 -29.12
CA LEU A 195 -0.01 -5.48 -28.87
C LEU A 195 -0.69 -4.12 -29.00
N ASN A 196 -1.99 -4.11 -29.32
CA ASN A 196 -2.76 -2.87 -29.47
C ASN A 196 -3.04 -2.19 -28.11
N SER A 197 -3.20 -2.98 -27.06
CA SER A 197 -3.41 -2.47 -25.70
C SER A 197 -2.69 -3.30 -24.62
N SER A 198 -2.53 -2.72 -23.44
CA SER A 198 -2.00 -3.47 -22.29
C SER A 198 -3.01 -4.48 -21.72
N GLU A 199 -4.28 -4.41 -22.10
CA GLU A 199 -5.30 -5.38 -21.70
C GLU A 199 -5.10 -6.74 -22.37
N GLU A 200 -4.56 -6.73 -23.62
CA GLU A 200 -4.19 -7.94 -24.36
C GLU A 200 -2.93 -8.62 -23.78
N ALA A 201 -2.17 -7.93 -22.94
CA ALA A 201 -0.97 -8.50 -22.32
C ALA A 201 -1.33 -9.62 -21.34
N PRO A 202 -0.51 -10.68 -21.25
CA PRO A 202 -0.70 -11.70 -20.23
C PRO A 202 -0.77 -11.09 -18.83
N ASP A 203 -1.43 -11.81 -17.91
CA ASP A 203 -1.39 -11.43 -16.49
C ASP A 203 0.04 -11.47 -15.94
N VAL A 204 0.28 -10.72 -14.87
CA VAL A 204 1.64 -10.52 -14.34
C VAL A 204 2.26 -11.84 -13.88
N ARG A 205 1.48 -12.76 -13.31
CA ARG A 205 1.97 -14.07 -12.89
C ARG A 205 2.52 -14.85 -14.10
N SER A 206 1.76 -14.88 -15.19
CA SER A 206 2.20 -15.51 -16.46
C SER A 206 3.46 -14.85 -17.01
N ILE A 207 3.61 -13.53 -16.86
CA ILE A 207 4.83 -12.81 -17.27
C ILE A 207 6.04 -13.32 -16.49
N PHE A 208 5.94 -13.44 -15.16
CA PHE A 208 7.02 -13.97 -14.32
C PHE A 208 7.33 -15.43 -14.65
N GLU A 209 6.31 -16.27 -14.87
CA GLU A 209 6.49 -17.68 -15.21
C GLU A 209 7.21 -17.86 -16.56
N LYS A 210 6.87 -17.07 -17.58
CA LYS A 210 7.55 -17.12 -18.89
C LYS A 210 8.99 -16.61 -18.79
N ALA A 211 9.23 -15.54 -18.05
CA ALA A 211 10.58 -15.05 -17.79
C ALA A 211 11.45 -16.12 -17.10
N LYS A 212 10.88 -16.82 -16.10
CA LYS A 212 11.54 -17.94 -15.40
C LYS A 212 11.86 -19.12 -16.31
N LYS A 213 11.04 -19.37 -17.35
CA LYS A 213 11.26 -20.40 -18.38
C LYS A 213 12.31 -19.97 -19.42
N GLY A 214 12.88 -18.78 -19.31
CA GLY A 214 13.94 -18.28 -20.20
C GLY A 214 13.46 -17.49 -21.41
N ASP A 215 12.17 -17.12 -21.48
CA ASP A 215 11.69 -16.25 -22.56
C ASP A 215 12.32 -14.86 -22.43
N VAL A 216 13.11 -14.49 -23.44
CA VAL A 216 13.98 -13.30 -23.44
C VAL A 216 13.15 -12.01 -23.30
N ILE A 217 12.03 -11.91 -24.04
CA ILE A 217 11.20 -10.69 -24.05
C ILE A 217 10.62 -10.41 -22.66
N TYR A 218 10.13 -11.47 -22.01
CA TYR A 218 9.54 -11.39 -20.67
C TYR A 218 10.61 -11.10 -19.60
N LYS A 219 11.76 -11.76 -19.70
CA LYS A 219 12.91 -11.51 -18.81
C LYS A 219 13.38 -10.07 -18.91
N GLU A 220 13.64 -9.56 -20.11
CA GLU A 220 14.05 -8.17 -20.34
C GLU A 220 13.01 -7.16 -19.86
N THR A 221 11.70 -7.49 -19.94
CA THR A 221 10.64 -6.62 -19.42
C THR A 221 10.76 -6.45 -17.91
N LEU A 222 10.93 -7.55 -17.17
CA LEU A 222 11.07 -7.52 -15.72
C LEU A 222 12.41 -6.90 -15.29
N GLU A 223 13.51 -7.21 -16.00
CA GLU A 223 14.81 -6.60 -15.75
C GLU A 223 14.73 -5.07 -15.90
N TYR A 224 14.14 -4.58 -16.98
CA TYR A 224 13.92 -3.13 -17.16
C TYR A 224 13.10 -2.52 -16.01
N THR A 225 11.99 -3.14 -15.64
CA THR A 225 11.14 -2.67 -14.53
C THR A 225 11.93 -2.56 -13.24
N PHE A 226 12.70 -3.58 -12.88
CA PHE A 226 13.42 -3.60 -11.61
C PHE A 226 14.73 -2.80 -11.62
N GLN A 227 15.34 -2.56 -12.79
CA GLN A 227 16.39 -1.56 -12.96
C GLN A 227 15.87 -0.15 -12.68
N VAL A 228 14.71 0.20 -13.25
CA VAL A 228 14.05 1.49 -13.00
C VAL A 228 13.72 1.65 -11.51
N LEU A 229 13.15 0.62 -10.87
CA LEU A 229 12.87 0.64 -9.44
C LEU A 229 14.15 0.87 -8.63
N GLY A 230 15.19 0.08 -8.87
CA GLY A 230 16.46 0.21 -8.14
C GLY A 230 17.05 1.62 -8.27
N LYS A 231 17.07 2.17 -9.47
CA LYS A 231 17.54 3.54 -9.71
C LYS A 231 16.71 4.57 -8.93
N LYS A 232 15.39 4.45 -8.91
CA LYS A 232 14.52 5.41 -8.20
C LYS A 232 14.57 5.27 -6.68
N LEU A 233 14.85 4.07 -6.15
CA LEU A 233 15.05 3.88 -4.71
C LEU A 233 16.26 4.67 -4.19
N SER A 234 17.28 4.91 -5.01
CA SER A 234 18.43 5.73 -4.59
C SER A 234 18.03 7.16 -4.25
N ASP A 235 17.00 7.73 -4.91
CA ASP A 235 16.49 9.06 -4.60
C ASP A 235 15.91 9.10 -3.18
N LEU A 236 15.09 8.09 -2.80
CA LEU A 236 14.56 7.99 -1.45
C LEU A 236 15.65 7.79 -0.40
N ILE A 237 16.65 6.96 -0.69
CA ILE A 237 17.77 6.72 0.23
C ILE A 237 18.61 7.98 0.42
N HIS A 238 18.83 8.77 -0.62
CA HIS A 238 19.54 10.05 -0.50
C HIS A 238 18.81 11.06 0.39
N ILE A 239 17.48 11.05 0.36
CA ILE A 239 16.67 12.02 1.10
C ILE A 239 16.43 11.57 2.56
N LEU A 240 16.12 10.28 2.77
CA LEU A 240 15.60 9.77 4.04
C LEU A 240 16.59 8.88 4.80
N THR A 241 17.63 8.36 4.14
CA THR A 241 18.64 7.46 4.75
C THR A 241 18.06 6.36 5.64
N PRO A 242 17.10 5.55 5.13
CA PRO A 242 16.43 4.53 5.95
C PRO A 242 17.37 3.36 6.27
N GLU A 243 17.15 2.71 7.40
CA GLU A 243 17.85 1.47 7.77
C GLU A 243 17.42 0.29 6.88
N ALA A 244 16.16 0.31 6.40
CA ALA A 244 15.65 -0.74 5.52
C ALA A 244 14.67 -0.21 4.46
N ILE A 245 14.65 -0.90 3.30
CA ILE A 245 13.59 -0.88 2.30
C ILE A 245 12.88 -2.24 2.36
N VAL A 246 11.57 -2.24 2.59
CA VAL A 246 10.77 -3.45 2.70
C VAL A 246 9.74 -3.50 1.58
N PHE A 247 9.75 -4.58 0.81
CA PHE A 247 8.84 -4.75 -0.33
C PHE A 247 7.62 -5.55 0.07
N CYS A 248 6.44 -5.02 -0.26
CA CYS A 248 5.13 -5.60 0.02
C CYS A 248 4.27 -5.66 -1.24
N GLY A 249 3.13 -6.32 -1.15
CA GLY A 249 2.19 -6.49 -2.25
C GLY A 249 2.44 -7.75 -3.08
N ASN A 250 1.51 -8.05 -3.98
CA ASN A 250 1.48 -9.33 -4.68
C ASN A 250 2.71 -9.59 -5.57
N ILE A 251 3.29 -8.55 -6.15
CA ILE A 251 4.49 -8.66 -6.99
C ILE A 251 5.72 -8.96 -6.13
N SER A 252 5.74 -8.48 -4.90
CA SER A 252 6.90 -8.66 -4.01
C SER A 252 7.21 -10.11 -3.68
N LYS A 253 6.22 -11.01 -3.75
CA LYS A 253 6.41 -12.47 -3.62
C LYS A 253 7.36 -13.07 -4.67
N SER A 254 7.56 -12.37 -5.78
CA SER A 254 8.42 -12.82 -6.89
C SER A 254 9.73 -12.03 -6.98
N LEU A 255 10.03 -11.16 -6.01
CA LEU A 255 11.20 -10.28 -6.08
C LEU A 255 12.53 -10.97 -5.75
N ASP A 256 12.54 -12.13 -5.10
CA ASP A 256 13.78 -12.80 -4.69
C ASP A 256 14.78 -12.93 -5.85
N THR A 257 14.30 -13.29 -7.04
CA THR A 257 15.13 -13.40 -8.25
C THR A 257 15.69 -12.06 -8.72
N TYR A 258 14.98 -10.95 -8.47
CA TYR A 258 15.32 -9.62 -8.94
C TYR A 258 15.93 -8.71 -7.85
N MET A 259 15.93 -9.14 -6.61
CA MET A 259 16.51 -8.38 -5.50
C MET A 259 17.98 -8.01 -5.71
N PRO A 260 18.85 -8.93 -6.21
CA PRO A 260 20.23 -8.55 -6.52
C PRO A 260 20.34 -7.45 -7.59
N LEU A 261 19.43 -7.46 -8.58
CA LEU A 261 19.36 -6.42 -9.62
C LEU A 261 18.91 -5.08 -9.04
N ILE A 262 17.82 -5.07 -8.28
CA ILE A 262 17.29 -3.86 -7.62
C ILE A 262 18.38 -3.23 -6.74
N LYS A 263 19.00 -4.03 -5.87
CA LYS A 263 20.06 -3.59 -4.98
C LYS A 263 21.25 -3.02 -5.77
N ARG A 264 21.74 -3.76 -6.76
CA ARG A 264 22.87 -3.30 -7.59
C ARG A 264 22.58 -1.96 -8.25
N GLU A 265 21.40 -1.79 -8.86
CA GLU A 265 21.05 -0.55 -9.55
C GLU A 265 20.85 0.61 -8.56
N CYS A 266 20.34 0.35 -7.38
CA CYS A 266 20.24 1.33 -6.32
C CYS A 266 21.65 1.76 -5.83
N GLU A 267 22.46 0.81 -5.40
CA GLU A 267 23.79 1.06 -4.84
C GLU A 267 24.73 1.78 -5.82
N ARG A 268 24.62 1.53 -7.12
CA ARG A 268 25.41 2.23 -8.17
C ARG A 268 25.11 3.73 -8.23
N ASN A 269 23.91 4.14 -7.85
CA ASN A 269 23.46 5.53 -7.87
C ASN A 269 23.65 6.24 -6.53
N LEU A 270 24.04 5.52 -5.46
CA LEU A 270 24.29 6.12 -4.15
C LEU A 270 25.68 6.72 -4.02
N LEU A 271 25.81 7.74 -3.18
CA LEU A 271 27.10 8.24 -2.70
C LEU A 271 27.89 7.09 -2.06
N ASN A 272 29.20 7.08 -2.25
CA ASN A 272 30.06 5.98 -1.79
C ASN A 272 29.92 5.69 -0.29
N ASN A 273 29.77 6.72 0.54
CA ASN A 273 29.63 6.61 1.99
C ASN A 273 28.23 6.12 2.44
N MET A 274 27.25 6.03 1.53
CA MET A 274 25.89 5.52 1.82
C MET A 274 25.72 4.07 1.40
N ARG A 275 26.59 3.55 0.53
CA ARG A 275 26.48 2.19 0.01
C ARG A 275 26.57 1.14 1.10
N GLY A 276 25.75 0.11 0.98
CA GLY A 276 25.72 -1.03 1.90
C GLY A 276 25.12 -0.74 3.27
N LYS A 277 24.60 0.46 3.52
CA LYS A 277 23.99 0.83 4.82
C LYS A 277 22.52 0.49 4.95
N THR A 278 21.80 0.49 3.83
CA THR A 278 20.36 0.16 3.80
C THR A 278 20.17 -1.33 3.55
N ASN A 279 19.32 -1.99 4.33
CA ASN A 279 18.89 -3.37 4.12
C ASN A 279 17.71 -3.43 3.15
N TYR A 280 17.68 -4.48 2.31
CA TYR A 280 16.56 -4.71 1.37
C TYR A 280 15.96 -6.07 1.65
N LYS A 281 14.66 -6.14 1.88
CA LYS A 281 13.96 -7.42 2.12
C LYS A 281 12.52 -7.38 1.65
N VAL A 282 11.99 -8.54 1.38
CA VAL A 282 10.55 -8.75 1.22
C VAL A 282 9.94 -8.89 2.61
N SER A 283 8.74 -8.36 2.80
CA SER A 283 8.03 -8.45 4.08
C SER A 283 7.76 -9.89 4.51
N ASP A 284 7.99 -10.20 5.75
CA ASP A 284 7.64 -11.48 6.36
C ASP A 284 6.12 -11.56 6.70
N LEU A 285 5.40 -10.44 6.58
CA LEU A 285 3.98 -10.35 6.88
C LEU A 285 3.06 -10.54 5.65
N LEU A 286 3.61 -10.82 4.46
CA LEU A 286 2.83 -10.87 3.21
C LEU A 286 1.61 -11.80 3.25
N ASP A 287 1.68 -12.89 4.02
CA ASP A 287 0.60 -13.86 4.17
C ASP A 287 -0.20 -13.68 5.48
N GLN A 288 0.08 -12.62 6.26
CA GLN A 288 -0.48 -12.42 7.61
C GLN A 288 -1.59 -11.34 7.67
N LYS A 289 -2.29 -11.10 6.56
CA LYS A 289 -3.37 -10.09 6.55
C LYS A 289 -2.89 -8.68 6.96
N MET A 290 -1.79 -8.22 6.38
CA MET A 290 -1.22 -6.88 6.64
C MET A 290 -2.24 -5.76 6.47
N ASN A 291 -3.12 -5.89 5.47
CA ASN A 291 -4.21 -4.97 5.20
C ASN A 291 -5.17 -4.78 6.39
N LEU A 292 -5.28 -5.76 7.27
CA LEU A 292 -6.09 -5.69 8.50
C LEU A 292 -5.26 -5.34 9.73
N LEU A 293 -4.03 -5.85 9.81
CA LEU A 293 -3.12 -5.56 10.92
C LEU A 293 -2.67 -4.09 10.95
N GLY A 294 -2.55 -3.45 9.79
CA GLY A 294 -2.18 -2.05 9.68
C GLY A 294 -3.19 -1.11 10.33
N PRO A 295 -4.45 -1.12 9.90
CA PRO A 295 -5.52 -0.38 10.56
C PRO A 295 -5.66 -0.72 12.04
N ALA A 296 -5.56 -2.01 12.41
CA ALA A 296 -5.56 -2.39 13.82
C ALA A 296 -4.38 -1.78 14.60
N SER A 297 -3.20 -1.66 13.98
CA SER A 297 -2.05 -0.98 14.59
C SER A 297 -2.32 0.49 14.85
N LEU A 298 -2.99 1.18 13.92
CA LEU A 298 -3.45 2.55 14.11
C LEU A 298 -4.37 2.66 15.33
N ALA A 299 -5.34 1.76 15.46
CA ALA A 299 -6.27 1.72 16.59
C ALA A 299 -5.59 1.47 17.94
N PHE A 300 -4.51 0.67 17.99
CA PHE A 300 -3.71 0.49 19.20
C PHE A 300 -2.91 1.73 19.58
N ASN A 301 -2.55 2.56 18.60
CA ASN A 301 -1.59 3.64 18.74
C ASN A 301 -2.21 5.00 19.06
N LYS A 302 -3.46 5.08 19.54
CA LYS A 302 -4.11 6.34 19.97
C LYS A 302 -3.32 7.17 21.00
N LYS A 303 -2.08 6.74 21.33
CA LYS A 303 -1.08 7.45 22.12
C LYS A 303 0.18 7.85 21.32
N LEU A 304 0.26 7.53 20.04
CA LEU A 304 1.34 8.04 19.20
C LEU A 304 0.88 9.41 18.71
N ASP A 305 1.31 10.45 19.44
CA ASP A 305 1.29 11.80 18.94
C ASP A 305 1.96 11.79 17.56
N PHE A 306 1.23 12.23 16.56
CA PHE A 306 1.78 12.50 15.24
C PHE A 306 2.80 13.63 15.43
N ALA A 307 4.08 13.33 15.23
CA ALA A 307 5.17 14.29 15.36
C ALA A 307 5.31 15.14 14.10
#